data_2dbb72fd4c3d5895a8c4fbcde5b1bcd8
#
_entry.id   2dbb72fd4c3d5895a8c4fbcde5b1bcd8
#
_cell.length_a   1.000
_cell.length_b   1.000
_cell.length_c   1.000
_cell.angle_alpha   90.00
_cell.angle_beta   90.00
_cell.angle_gamma   90.00
#
_symmetry.space_group_name_H-M   'P 1'
#
loop_
_entity.id
_entity.type
_entity.pdbx_description
1 polymer ?
#
loop_
_entity_poly.entity_id
_entity_poly.type
_entity_poly.pdbx_seq_one_letter_code
_entity_poly.pdbx_strand_id
1 'polypeptide(L)'
;MAFTNFDTKEINCKIVYFGPRGSGKTENLRSIYKNTSTDMRNGLIELEETKGTTKFFDFLPVSLGHVKDFHLKLHLFTLPTNPLYESVNSVILKGIDGFVFVADSRVELMADNIQSLAEARRMLASEGYNVGDMPRVIQYNKRDLRDLVPLDVLRHELNPGNIPDQKAVARDSLGTMETLQAMSKLVLKKIAP
;
A
#
# COMPACT_ATOMS: atom_id res chain seq x y z
N MET A 1 -6.54 -13.45 2.85
CA MET A 1 -5.79 -14.72 2.63
C MET A 1 -5.50 -14.82 1.16
N ALA A 2 -4.22 -14.93 0.80
CA ALA A 2 -3.84 -15.14 -0.60
C ALA A 2 -4.63 -16.30 -1.19
N PHE A 3 -5.20 -16.08 -2.35
CA PHE A 3 -5.96 -17.10 -3.06
C PHE A 3 -5.05 -17.76 -4.09
N THR A 4 -4.74 -19.04 -3.87
CA THR A 4 -4.00 -19.86 -4.84
C THR A 4 -4.99 -20.61 -5.70
N ASN A 5 -5.00 -20.33 -7.00
CA ASN A 5 -5.74 -21.10 -7.98
C ASN A 5 -4.78 -22.13 -8.61
N PHE A 6 -5.00 -23.39 -8.32
CA PHE A 6 -4.16 -24.48 -8.83
C PHE A 6 -4.43 -24.79 -10.30
N ASP A 7 -5.65 -24.55 -10.79
CA ASP A 7 -6.03 -24.81 -12.19
C ASP A 7 -5.37 -23.81 -13.14
N THR A 8 -5.38 -22.52 -12.78
CA THR A 8 -4.72 -21.45 -13.55
C THR A 8 -3.27 -21.23 -13.15
N LYS A 9 -2.79 -21.91 -12.12
CA LYS A 9 -1.46 -21.70 -11.51
C LYS A 9 -1.21 -20.24 -11.14
N GLU A 10 -2.17 -19.61 -10.44
CA GLU A 10 -2.08 -18.21 -10.03
C GLU A 10 -2.09 -18.07 -8.51
N ILE A 11 -1.24 -17.20 -8.00
CA ILE A 11 -1.27 -16.69 -6.63
C ILE A 11 -1.74 -15.26 -6.67
N ASN A 12 -2.90 -14.99 -6.11
CA ASN A 12 -3.49 -13.66 -6.04
C ASN A 12 -3.35 -13.11 -4.62
N CYS A 13 -2.70 -11.94 -4.49
CA CYS A 13 -2.48 -11.28 -3.21
C CYS A 13 -3.04 -9.86 -3.24
N LYS A 14 -3.75 -9.49 -2.18
CA LYS A 14 -4.32 -8.16 -2.01
C LYS A 14 -3.43 -7.30 -1.11
N ILE A 15 -2.96 -6.18 -1.64
CA ILE A 15 -2.14 -5.19 -0.93
C ILE A 15 -2.89 -3.86 -0.86
N VAL A 16 -2.99 -3.28 0.33
CA VAL A 16 -3.68 -2.01 0.54
C VAL A 16 -2.69 -0.93 0.96
N TYR A 17 -2.78 0.23 0.33
CA TYR A 17 -1.99 1.41 0.64
C TYR A 17 -2.77 2.31 1.60
N PHE A 18 -2.27 2.42 2.82
CA PHE A 18 -2.76 3.32 3.87
C PHE A 18 -1.92 4.59 3.96
N GLY A 19 -2.40 5.57 4.69
CA GLY A 19 -1.70 6.81 4.98
C GLY A 19 -2.62 8.02 4.97
N PRO A 20 -2.20 9.16 5.50
CA PRO A 20 -3.03 10.36 5.59
C PRO A 20 -3.45 10.87 4.20
N ARG A 21 -4.41 11.77 4.20
CA ARG A 21 -4.87 12.43 2.96
C ARG A 21 -3.70 13.15 2.31
N GLY A 22 -3.55 12.96 1.00
CA GLY A 22 -2.49 13.62 0.23
C GLY A 22 -1.08 13.03 0.44
N SER A 23 -0.88 11.93 1.19
CA SER A 23 0.45 11.32 1.39
C SER A 23 1.08 10.74 0.11
N GLY A 24 0.30 10.56 -0.95
CA GLY A 24 0.78 10.05 -2.25
C GLY A 24 0.44 8.59 -2.53
N LYS A 25 -0.61 8.05 -1.91
CA LYS A 25 -1.10 6.69 -2.18
C LYS A 25 -1.41 6.47 -3.66
N THR A 26 -2.24 7.33 -4.25
CA THR A 26 -2.57 7.32 -5.68
C THR A 26 -1.33 7.47 -6.57
N GLU A 27 -0.42 8.36 -6.21
CA GLU A 27 0.82 8.55 -6.97
C GLU A 27 1.72 7.31 -6.94
N ASN A 28 1.69 6.52 -5.85
CA ASN A 28 2.36 5.23 -5.83
C ASN A 28 1.80 4.27 -6.88
N LEU A 29 0.47 4.12 -6.97
CA LEU A 29 -0.15 3.24 -7.95
C LEU A 29 0.09 3.75 -9.39
N ARG A 30 0.00 5.05 -9.63
CA ARG A 30 0.33 5.66 -10.93
C ARG A 30 1.79 5.42 -11.32
N SER A 31 2.71 5.58 -10.37
CA SER A 31 4.13 5.31 -10.58
C SER A 31 4.38 3.84 -10.91
N ILE A 32 3.79 2.92 -10.16
CA ILE A 32 3.89 1.48 -10.42
C ILE A 32 3.30 1.16 -11.81
N TYR A 33 2.12 1.69 -12.12
CA TYR A 33 1.50 1.53 -13.43
C TYR A 33 2.41 2.00 -14.56
N LYS A 34 3.04 3.17 -14.42
CA LYS A 34 3.94 3.74 -15.43
C LYS A 34 5.21 2.90 -15.63
N ASN A 35 5.75 2.33 -14.55
CA ASN A 35 7.03 1.62 -14.56
C ASN A 35 6.91 0.09 -14.72
N THR A 36 5.69 -0.43 -14.82
CA THR A 36 5.44 -1.84 -15.13
C THR A 36 5.12 -1.98 -16.61
N SER A 37 5.68 -2.99 -17.27
CA SER A 37 5.42 -3.24 -18.69
C SER A 37 3.94 -3.57 -18.94
N THR A 38 3.46 -3.30 -20.17
CA THR A 38 2.03 -3.43 -20.50
C THR A 38 1.50 -4.86 -20.45
N ASP A 39 2.35 -5.85 -20.64
CA ASP A 39 2.04 -7.27 -20.51
C ASP A 39 1.95 -7.75 -19.06
N MET A 40 2.52 -6.99 -18.11
CA MET A 40 2.54 -7.30 -16.69
C MET A 40 1.53 -6.49 -15.86
N ARG A 41 0.72 -5.64 -16.47
CA ARG A 41 -0.29 -4.81 -15.78
C ARG A 41 -1.60 -4.78 -16.54
N ASN A 42 -2.69 -4.68 -15.80
CA ASN A 42 -3.98 -4.27 -16.35
C ASN A 42 -4.19 -2.76 -16.17
N GLY A 43 -5.31 -2.22 -16.65
CA GLY A 43 -5.59 -0.80 -16.50
C GLY A 43 -5.62 -0.36 -15.03
N LEU A 44 -5.05 0.79 -14.76
CA LEU A 44 -5.26 1.48 -13.48
C LEU A 44 -6.69 2.03 -13.46
N ILE A 45 -7.46 1.63 -12.47
CA ILE A 45 -8.83 2.10 -12.25
C ILE A 45 -8.77 3.13 -11.11
N GLU A 46 -9.09 4.37 -11.44
CA GLU A 46 -9.29 5.45 -10.48
C GLU A 46 -10.79 5.76 -10.42
N LEU A 47 -11.44 5.37 -9.34
CA LEU A 47 -12.86 5.67 -9.15
C LEU A 47 -13.01 7.03 -8.48
N GLU A 48 -13.62 7.96 -9.22
CA GLU A 48 -13.92 9.31 -8.75
C GLU A 48 -15.44 9.51 -8.66
N GLU A 49 -15.87 10.28 -7.67
CA GLU A 49 -17.26 10.70 -7.59
C GLU A 49 -17.56 11.74 -8.68
N THR A 50 -18.68 11.61 -9.38
CA THR A 50 -19.05 12.40 -10.58
C THR A 50 -19.28 13.91 -10.34
N LYS A 51 -19.06 14.40 -9.13
CA LYS A 51 -19.13 15.82 -8.74
C LYS A 51 -17.89 16.22 -7.93
N GLY A 52 -16.78 16.15 -8.61
CA GLY A 52 -15.71 17.16 -8.45
C GLY A 52 -14.81 17.11 -7.25
N THR A 53 -14.71 16.10 -6.34
CA THR A 53 -13.63 16.20 -5.32
C THR A 53 -13.28 14.94 -4.52
N THR A 54 -13.95 13.82 -4.60
CA THR A 54 -13.59 12.70 -3.72
C THR A 54 -13.33 11.43 -4.51
N LYS A 55 -12.06 11.05 -4.60
CA LYS A 55 -11.66 9.74 -5.12
C LYS A 55 -12.15 8.66 -4.17
N PHE A 56 -12.88 7.69 -4.70
CA PHE A 56 -13.38 6.55 -3.93
C PHE A 56 -12.23 5.65 -3.50
N PHE A 57 -11.55 5.05 -4.45
CA PHE A 57 -10.32 4.28 -4.26
C PHE A 57 -9.66 4.08 -5.62
N ASP A 58 -8.35 3.77 -5.60
CA ASP A 58 -7.62 3.37 -6.78
C ASP A 58 -7.40 1.84 -6.73
N PHE A 59 -7.43 1.19 -7.89
CA PHE A 59 -7.16 -0.23 -8.02
C PHE A 59 -6.21 -0.50 -9.19
N LEU A 60 -5.15 -1.25 -8.94
CA LEU A 60 -4.17 -1.64 -9.94
C LEU A 60 -3.79 -3.11 -9.80
N PRO A 61 -4.19 -4.00 -10.72
CA PRO A 61 -3.66 -5.35 -10.79
C PRO A 61 -2.32 -5.37 -11.53
N VAL A 62 -1.32 -6.00 -10.91
CA VAL A 62 0.05 -6.13 -11.42
C VAL A 62 0.48 -7.59 -11.36
N SER A 63 1.02 -8.12 -12.46
CA SER A 63 1.69 -9.41 -12.50
C SER A 63 3.18 -9.23 -12.22
N LEU A 64 3.74 -10.00 -11.29
CA LEU A 64 5.17 -9.93 -10.92
C LEU A 64 5.98 -11.13 -11.45
N GLY A 65 5.46 -11.82 -12.46
CA GLY A 65 6.12 -12.99 -13.03
C GLY A 65 5.81 -14.28 -12.25
N HIS A 66 6.74 -15.23 -12.28
CA HIS A 66 6.53 -16.57 -11.73
C HIS A 66 7.23 -16.74 -10.38
N VAL A 67 6.56 -17.48 -9.50
CA VAL A 67 7.14 -18.02 -8.27
C VAL A 67 6.94 -19.53 -8.32
N LYS A 68 8.04 -20.29 -8.54
CA LYS A 68 7.97 -21.70 -8.95
C LYS A 68 7.09 -21.81 -10.21
N ASP A 69 6.02 -22.63 -10.16
CA ASP A 69 5.10 -22.86 -11.28
C ASP A 69 3.88 -21.93 -11.31
N PHE A 70 3.82 -20.95 -10.39
CA PHE A 70 2.67 -20.07 -10.23
C PHE A 70 2.96 -18.62 -10.68
N HIS A 71 2.00 -18.00 -11.36
CA HIS A 71 2.00 -16.58 -11.66
C HIS A 71 1.58 -15.78 -10.42
N LEU A 72 2.44 -14.86 -9.96
CA LEU A 72 2.09 -13.96 -8.86
C LEU A 72 1.37 -12.72 -9.40
N LYS A 73 0.15 -12.52 -8.95
CA LYS A 73 -0.64 -11.32 -9.21
C LYS A 73 -0.87 -10.54 -7.92
N LEU A 74 -0.52 -9.27 -7.93
CA LEU A 74 -0.83 -8.35 -6.84
C LEU A 74 -2.01 -7.47 -7.23
N HIS A 75 -2.96 -7.37 -6.34
CA HIS A 75 -4.11 -6.49 -6.43
C HIS A 75 -3.88 -5.32 -5.46
N LEU A 76 -3.44 -4.18 -6.01
CA LEU A 76 -3.10 -2.99 -5.23
C LEU A 76 -4.32 -2.09 -5.10
N PHE A 77 -4.64 -1.68 -3.87
CA PHE A 77 -5.75 -0.79 -3.56
C PHE A 77 -5.26 0.40 -2.75
N THR A 78 -5.90 1.56 -2.93
CA THR A 78 -5.84 2.64 -1.95
C THR A 78 -7.12 2.67 -1.12
N LEU A 79 -7.05 3.15 0.13
CA LEU A 79 -8.25 3.38 0.92
C LEU A 79 -8.66 4.86 0.84
N PRO A 80 -9.96 5.12 0.70
CA PRO A 80 -10.49 6.47 0.91
C PRO A 80 -10.24 6.92 2.34
N THR A 81 -9.84 8.19 2.48
CA THR A 81 -9.62 8.82 3.79
C THR A 81 -10.83 9.59 4.30
N ASN A 82 -11.95 9.54 3.58
CA ASN A 82 -13.19 10.21 3.98
C ASN A 82 -14.05 9.25 4.81
N PRO A 83 -14.46 9.64 6.04
CA PRO A 83 -15.31 8.82 6.92
C PRO A 83 -16.62 8.35 6.30
N LEU A 84 -17.15 9.07 5.31
CA LEU A 84 -18.39 8.67 4.61
C LEU A 84 -18.26 7.33 3.88
N TYR A 85 -17.06 6.79 3.71
CA TYR A 85 -16.80 5.54 2.98
C TYR A 85 -16.34 4.38 3.86
N GLU A 86 -16.66 4.38 5.15
CA GLU A 86 -16.29 3.28 6.07
C GLU A 86 -16.78 1.90 5.58
N SER A 87 -17.98 1.84 5.00
CA SER A 87 -18.50 0.58 4.44
C SER A 87 -17.67 0.08 3.24
N VAL A 88 -17.13 0.99 2.44
CA VAL A 88 -16.23 0.65 1.33
C VAL A 88 -14.88 0.15 1.87
N ASN A 89 -14.37 0.76 2.95
CA ASN A 89 -13.14 0.34 3.60
C ASN A 89 -13.22 -1.13 4.05
N SER A 90 -14.32 -1.52 4.70
CA SER A 90 -14.53 -2.92 5.11
C SER A 90 -14.48 -3.89 3.93
N VAL A 91 -15.12 -3.55 2.80
CA VAL A 91 -15.08 -4.39 1.58
C VAL A 91 -13.65 -4.50 1.01
N ILE A 92 -12.91 -3.38 0.99
CA ILE A 92 -11.51 -3.39 0.49
C ILE A 92 -10.61 -4.21 1.42
N LEU A 93 -10.82 -4.15 2.74
CA LEU A 93 -9.98 -4.84 3.71
C LEU A 93 -10.22 -6.34 3.77
N LYS A 94 -11.39 -6.83 3.36
CA LYS A 94 -11.64 -8.28 3.29
C LYS A 94 -10.64 -8.99 2.39
N GLY A 95 -9.96 -9.99 2.94
CA GLY A 95 -8.97 -10.79 2.22
C GLY A 95 -7.63 -10.08 1.99
N ILE A 96 -7.32 -9.02 2.75
CA ILE A 96 -6.03 -8.35 2.68
C ILE A 96 -4.89 -9.28 3.11
N ASP A 97 -3.79 -9.29 2.35
CA ASP A 97 -2.60 -10.11 2.60
C ASP A 97 -1.44 -9.30 3.17
N GLY A 98 -1.45 -8.00 2.94
CA GLY A 98 -0.47 -7.08 3.48
C GLY A 98 -0.77 -5.63 3.15
N PHE A 99 -0.04 -4.71 3.77
CA PHE A 99 -0.25 -3.30 3.53
C PHE A 99 1.04 -2.48 3.44
N VAL A 100 0.95 -1.38 2.71
CA VAL A 100 1.96 -0.33 2.67
C VAL A 100 1.41 0.89 3.40
N PHE A 101 2.14 1.40 4.39
CA PHE A 101 1.80 2.67 5.00
C PHE A 101 2.65 3.78 4.36
N VAL A 102 1.99 4.69 3.65
CA VAL A 102 2.61 5.84 2.98
C VAL A 102 2.54 7.06 3.88
N ALA A 103 3.65 7.36 4.56
CA ALA A 103 3.79 8.55 5.38
C ALA A 103 4.18 9.78 4.53
N ASP A 104 3.63 10.93 4.85
CA ASP A 104 4.08 12.21 4.32
C ASP A 104 5.24 12.73 5.17
N SER A 105 6.41 12.96 4.57
CA SER A 105 7.62 13.30 5.31
C SER A 105 7.67 14.75 5.82
N ARG A 106 6.71 15.61 5.50
CA ARG A 106 6.68 17.01 5.94
C ARG A 106 6.45 17.11 7.45
N VAL A 107 7.07 18.10 8.08
CA VAL A 107 7.00 18.31 9.53
C VAL A 107 5.54 18.51 9.98
N GLU A 108 4.78 19.34 9.28
CA GLU A 108 3.38 19.64 9.60
C GLU A 108 2.44 18.43 9.52
N LEU A 109 2.84 17.34 8.84
CA LEU A 109 2.03 16.14 8.67
C LEU A 109 2.38 15.01 9.66
N MET A 110 3.28 15.26 10.62
CA MET A 110 3.71 14.21 11.54
C MET A 110 2.56 13.69 12.41
N ALA A 111 1.73 14.57 12.95
CA ALA A 111 0.55 14.20 13.74
C ALA A 111 -0.45 13.39 12.90
N ASP A 112 -0.69 13.80 11.65
CA ASP A 112 -1.60 13.10 10.73
C ASP A 112 -1.07 11.70 10.37
N ASN A 113 0.25 11.54 10.21
CA ASN A 113 0.86 10.22 10.01
C ASN A 113 0.61 9.29 11.19
N ILE A 114 0.85 9.76 12.42
CA ILE A 114 0.64 8.96 13.65
C ILE A 114 -0.82 8.57 13.78
N GLN A 115 -1.74 9.53 13.63
CA GLN A 115 -3.17 9.27 13.68
C GLN A 115 -3.61 8.28 12.62
N SER A 116 -3.21 8.48 11.36
CA SER A 116 -3.59 7.61 10.25
C SER A 116 -3.04 6.18 10.41
N LEU A 117 -1.83 6.01 10.96
CA LEU A 117 -1.29 4.69 11.26
C LEU A 117 -2.07 3.99 12.38
N ALA A 118 -2.47 4.73 13.41
CA ALA A 118 -3.32 4.20 14.48
C ALA A 118 -4.71 3.79 13.96
N GLU A 119 -5.30 4.59 13.07
CA GLU A 119 -6.57 4.27 12.40
C GLU A 119 -6.46 3.03 11.53
N ALA A 120 -5.40 2.91 10.72
CA ALA A 120 -5.16 1.72 9.91
C ALA A 120 -5.09 0.45 10.78
N ARG A 121 -4.39 0.51 11.91
CA ARG A 121 -4.31 -0.61 12.87
C ARG A 121 -5.67 -0.95 13.47
N ARG A 122 -6.48 0.04 13.85
CA ARG A 122 -7.84 -0.17 14.37
C ARG A 122 -8.77 -0.80 13.33
N MET A 123 -8.76 -0.28 12.10
CA MET A 123 -9.57 -0.84 11.00
C MET A 123 -9.20 -2.30 10.70
N LEU A 124 -7.92 -2.63 10.68
CA LEU A 124 -7.48 -4.01 10.47
C LEU A 124 -7.89 -4.91 11.64
N ALA A 125 -7.76 -4.44 12.87
CA ALA A 125 -8.17 -5.19 14.06
C ALA A 125 -9.69 -5.41 14.11
N SER A 126 -10.52 -4.43 13.71
CA SER A 126 -11.98 -4.59 13.64
C SER A 126 -12.44 -5.60 12.59
N GLU A 127 -11.65 -5.80 11.52
CA GLU A 127 -11.87 -6.86 10.53
C GLU A 127 -11.26 -8.22 10.96
N GLY A 128 -10.76 -8.33 12.19
CA GLY A 128 -10.25 -9.58 12.77
C GLY A 128 -8.80 -9.91 12.41
N TYR A 129 -8.03 -8.97 11.87
CA TYR A 129 -6.61 -9.21 11.52
C TYR A 129 -5.69 -8.93 12.70
N ASN A 130 -4.72 -9.83 12.92
CA ASN A 130 -3.58 -9.55 13.78
C ASN A 130 -2.54 -8.72 13.01
N VAL A 131 -2.50 -7.43 13.28
CA VAL A 131 -1.59 -6.48 12.59
C VAL A 131 -0.12 -6.83 12.86
N GLY A 132 0.19 -7.44 14.02
CA GLY A 132 1.54 -7.89 14.36
C GLY A 132 2.12 -8.87 13.36
N ASP A 133 1.29 -9.79 12.87
CA ASP A 133 1.67 -10.88 11.98
C ASP A 133 1.47 -10.55 10.49
N MET A 134 0.91 -9.36 10.18
CA MET A 134 0.62 -8.98 8.81
C MET A 134 1.85 -8.43 8.11
N PRO A 135 2.16 -8.93 6.88
CA PRO A 135 3.16 -8.33 6.01
C PRO A 135 2.91 -6.83 5.83
N ARG A 136 3.91 -6.01 6.10
CA ARG A 136 3.78 -4.57 5.98
C ARG A 136 5.10 -3.87 5.70
N VAL A 137 5.04 -2.76 4.98
CA VAL A 137 6.16 -1.88 4.68
C VAL A 137 5.76 -0.45 5.02
N ILE A 138 6.69 0.33 5.56
CA ILE A 138 6.52 1.77 5.73
C ILE A 138 7.25 2.50 4.61
N GLN A 139 6.57 3.42 3.96
CA GLN A 139 7.16 4.28 2.95
C GLN A 139 7.15 5.73 3.44
N TYR A 140 8.32 6.35 3.51
CA TYR A 140 8.47 7.77 3.81
C TYR A 140 8.51 8.53 2.48
N ASN A 141 7.35 9.04 2.07
CA ASN A 141 7.16 9.70 0.78
C ASN A 141 7.44 11.21 0.84
N LYS A 142 7.58 11.84 -0.32
CA LYS A 142 7.85 13.27 -0.53
C LYS A 142 9.20 13.73 0.03
N ARG A 143 10.22 12.85 -0.09
CA ARG A 143 11.58 13.16 0.38
C ARG A 143 12.32 14.21 -0.47
N ASP A 144 11.71 14.73 -1.50
CA ASP A 144 12.16 15.82 -2.37
C ASP A 144 11.80 17.22 -1.85
N LEU A 145 10.89 17.31 -0.87
CA LEU A 145 10.41 18.58 -0.35
C LEU A 145 11.38 19.18 0.67
N ARG A 146 11.11 20.44 1.07
CA ARG A 146 11.80 21.13 2.18
C ARG A 146 11.08 20.87 3.49
N ASP A 147 11.72 21.20 4.61
CA ASP A 147 11.14 21.11 5.97
C ASP A 147 10.59 19.73 6.29
N LEU A 148 11.48 18.74 6.14
CA LEU A 148 11.17 17.34 6.34
C LEU A 148 11.52 16.86 7.75
N VAL A 149 10.69 16.01 8.30
CA VAL A 149 11.03 15.25 9.51
C VAL A 149 12.27 14.38 9.23
N PRO A 150 13.29 14.40 10.11
CA PRO A 150 14.43 13.48 10.02
C PRO A 150 13.97 12.01 9.98
N LEU A 151 14.69 11.17 9.24
CA LEU A 151 14.29 9.77 9.05
C LEU A 151 14.34 8.94 10.34
N ASP A 152 15.28 9.22 11.20
CA ASP A 152 15.38 8.58 12.52
C ASP A 152 14.17 8.89 13.40
N VAL A 153 13.67 10.12 13.35
CA VAL A 153 12.43 10.53 14.04
C VAL A 153 11.23 9.83 13.42
N LEU A 154 11.11 9.80 12.08
CA LEU A 154 10.03 9.06 11.40
C LEU A 154 10.05 7.57 11.75
N ARG A 155 11.23 6.96 11.80
CA ARG A 155 11.39 5.55 12.19
C ARG A 155 11.02 5.32 13.64
N HIS A 156 11.45 6.19 14.53
CA HIS A 156 11.11 6.09 15.95
C HIS A 156 9.60 6.10 16.18
N GLU A 157 8.89 7.03 15.55
CA GLU A 157 7.47 7.23 15.78
C GLU A 157 6.57 6.26 15.00
N LEU A 158 6.92 5.97 13.72
CA LEU A 158 6.04 5.21 12.84
C LEU A 158 6.47 3.75 12.69
N ASN A 159 7.74 3.43 12.99
CA ASN A 159 8.33 2.11 12.78
C ASN A 159 9.12 1.58 13.99
N PRO A 160 8.59 1.63 15.23
CA PRO A 160 9.33 1.15 16.40
C PRO A 160 9.64 -0.37 16.35
N GLY A 161 8.91 -1.13 15.53
CA GLY A 161 9.13 -2.56 15.31
C GLY A 161 10.19 -2.88 14.26
N ASN A 162 10.87 -1.88 13.71
CA ASN A 162 11.95 -2.01 12.74
C ASN A 162 11.61 -2.90 11.53
N ILE A 163 10.37 -2.79 11.03
CA ILE A 163 9.91 -3.47 9.83
C ILE A 163 10.55 -2.82 8.58
N PRO A 164 10.58 -3.49 7.42
CA PRO A 164 11.10 -2.91 6.19
C PRO A 164 10.51 -1.54 5.87
N ASP A 165 11.37 -0.58 5.59
CA ASP A 165 10.98 0.77 5.20
C ASP A 165 11.69 1.25 3.93
N GLN A 166 11.10 2.23 3.24
CA GLN A 166 11.63 2.84 2.02
C GLN A 166 11.45 4.35 2.02
N LYS A 167 12.47 5.07 1.54
CA LYS A 167 12.36 6.48 1.17
C LYS A 167 11.75 6.57 -0.23
N ALA A 168 10.86 7.53 -0.46
CA ALA A 168 10.22 7.68 -1.75
C ALA A 168 9.99 9.13 -2.16
N VAL A 169 9.89 9.30 -3.48
CA VAL A 169 9.33 10.46 -4.17
C VAL A 169 8.40 9.91 -5.24
N ALA A 170 7.17 9.58 -4.84
CA ALA A 170 6.26 8.81 -5.68
C ALA A 170 5.94 9.50 -7.01
N ARG A 171 5.86 10.84 -7.04
CA ARG A 171 5.62 11.61 -8.28
C ARG A 171 6.75 11.45 -9.30
N ASP A 172 7.98 11.23 -8.82
CA ASP A 172 9.18 11.06 -9.66
C ASP A 172 9.53 9.56 -9.83
N SER A 173 8.65 8.68 -9.36
CA SER A 173 8.80 7.21 -9.43
C SER A 173 9.99 6.66 -8.64
N LEU A 174 10.50 7.39 -7.66
CA LEU A 174 11.60 6.95 -6.80
C LEU A 174 11.06 6.23 -5.56
N GLY A 175 11.59 5.06 -5.25
CA GLY A 175 11.24 4.27 -4.08
C GLY A 175 9.92 3.51 -4.16
N THR A 176 9.12 3.70 -5.20
CA THR A 176 7.80 3.06 -5.35
C THR A 176 7.90 1.60 -5.75
N MET A 177 8.79 1.26 -6.69
CA MET A 177 9.04 -0.12 -7.11
C MET A 177 9.79 -0.90 -6.02
N GLU A 178 10.72 -0.27 -5.31
CA GLU A 178 11.44 -0.85 -4.18
C GLU A 178 10.48 -1.18 -3.03
N THR A 179 9.51 -0.29 -2.76
CA THR A 179 8.42 -0.54 -1.79
C THR A 179 7.58 -1.75 -2.20
N LEU A 180 7.17 -1.82 -3.47
CA LEU A 180 6.41 -2.94 -4.01
C LEU A 180 7.19 -4.26 -3.94
N GLN A 181 8.48 -4.24 -4.28
CA GLN A 181 9.36 -5.42 -4.20
C GLN A 181 9.53 -5.91 -2.75
N ALA A 182 9.74 -4.97 -1.80
CA ALA A 182 9.84 -5.32 -0.38
C ALA A 182 8.54 -5.96 0.11
N MET A 183 7.38 -5.39 -0.26
CA MET A 183 6.06 -5.91 0.09
C MET A 183 5.82 -7.30 -0.49
N SER A 184 6.16 -7.50 -1.77
CA SER A 184 6.02 -8.78 -2.47
C SER A 184 6.84 -9.89 -1.80
N LYS A 185 8.08 -9.59 -1.40
CA LYS A 185 8.94 -10.54 -0.67
C LYS A 185 8.33 -10.96 0.67
N LEU A 186 7.74 -10.01 1.41
CA LEU A 186 7.10 -10.31 2.70
C LEU A 186 5.86 -11.18 2.54
N VAL A 187 5.02 -10.86 1.56
CA VAL A 187 3.80 -11.65 1.27
C VAL A 187 4.16 -13.05 0.81
N LEU A 188 5.12 -13.17 -0.12
CA LEU A 188 5.59 -14.47 -0.60
C LEU A 188 6.18 -15.33 0.53
N LYS A 189 6.96 -14.73 1.44
CA LYS A 189 7.51 -15.46 2.61
C LYS A 189 6.41 -15.99 3.53
N LYS A 190 5.25 -15.31 3.59
CA LYS A 190 4.10 -15.76 4.41
C LYS A 190 3.27 -16.85 3.74
N ILE A 191 3.25 -16.87 2.39
CA ILE A 191 2.44 -17.80 1.60
C ILE A 191 3.22 -19.06 1.24
N ALA A 192 4.54 -18.92 1.03
CA ALA A 192 5.39 -20.07 0.75
C ALA A 192 5.54 -20.92 2.01
N PRO A 193 5.23 -22.22 1.93
CA PRO A 193 5.47 -23.16 3.02
C PRO A 193 6.96 -23.34 3.31
#